data_87fd19ee00ec5c6b0172935c8f9abc4c
#
_entry.id   87fd19ee00ec5c6b0172935c8f9abc4c
#
_cell.length_a   1.000
_cell.length_b   1.000
_cell.length_c   1.000
_cell.angle_alpha   90.00
_cell.angle_beta   90.00
_cell.angle_gamma   90.00
#
_symmetry.space_group_name_H-M   'P 1'
#
loop_
_entity.id
_entity.type
_entity.pdbx_description
1 polymer ?
#
loop_
_entity_poly.entity_id
_entity_poly.type
_entity_poly.pdbx_seq_one_letter_code
_entity_poly.pdbx_strand_id
1 'polypeptide(L)'
;MNNTEYYDRLGVDKNASQDDIKKAYRKLSKKYHPDLNQEPGAEEKYKEVQEAFETLGDPQKRAQYDQFGPAGANGGFGGQGFGGYQQGGFGDFSDLGDIFSQMFGGGFDPNRPRKGQDLQYRMRLSFEEAITGKEEIIKFNRGDGPHEIKVTVPAGVETGQQMRLAGQGEEGVNGGPRGDLFVVFQVAPSKDGFERDGADVFLEQKISFTSAALGDEIQVKTVQGDVKLKIPAGTQTGKQFRLRCKGAPRLRGTGNGDQYVTIFVEVPTSMTKDQKKALEAFQEAMTGKKKKSFFDKLEELTE
;
A
#
# COMPACT_ATOMS: atom_id res chain seq x y z
N MET A 1 -9.18 -0.40 -56.15
CA MET A 1 -8.80 -1.64 -55.40
C MET A 1 -9.97 -2.03 -54.57
N ASN A 2 -10.44 -3.29 -54.67
CA ASN A 2 -11.58 -3.73 -53.86
C ASN A 2 -11.07 -4.04 -52.43
N ASN A 3 -11.31 -3.12 -51.49
CA ASN A 3 -10.96 -3.30 -50.10
C ASN A 3 -12.05 -4.16 -49.40
N THR A 4 -12.10 -5.46 -49.74
CA THR A 4 -13.13 -6.39 -49.22
C THR A 4 -12.56 -7.43 -48.28
N GLU A 5 -11.25 -7.53 -48.16
CA GLU A 5 -10.59 -8.63 -47.45
C GLU A 5 -11.06 -8.80 -45.99
N TYR A 6 -11.20 -7.71 -45.22
CA TYR A 6 -11.70 -7.80 -43.82
C TYR A 6 -13.19 -8.15 -43.75
N TYR A 7 -13.98 -7.71 -44.74
CA TYR A 7 -15.38 -8.11 -44.84
C TYR A 7 -15.51 -9.58 -45.17
N ASP A 8 -14.64 -10.10 -46.07
CA ASP A 8 -14.61 -11.54 -46.46
C ASP A 8 -14.17 -12.41 -45.27
N ARG A 9 -13.19 -11.95 -44.44
CA ARG A 9 -12.78 -12.66 -43.23
C ARG A 9 -13.90 -12.75 -42.19
N LEU A 10 -14.76 -11.74 -42.09
CA LEU A 10 -15.96 -11.78 -41.24
C LEU A 10 -17.16 -12.44 -41.90
N GLY A 11 -17.09 -12.73 -43.20
CA GLY A 11 -18.20 -13.31 -44.00
C GLY A 11 -19.41 -12.41 -44.10
N VAL A 12 -19.19 -11.09 -44.23
CA VAL A 12 -20.25 -10.07 -44.36
C VAL A 12 -20.07 -9.25 -45.63
N ASP A 13 -21.13 -8.65 -46.13
CA ASP A 13 -21.10 -7.75 -47.28
C ASP A 13 -20.43 -6.38 -46.91
N LYS A 14 -19.80 -5.74 -47.91
CA LYS A 14 -19.15 -4.42 -47.70
C LYS A 14 -20.14 -3.38 -47.20
N ASN A 15 -21.43 -3.51 -47.46
CA ASN A 15 -22.48 -2.61 -47.00
C ASN A 15 -23.14 -3.08 -45.69
N ALA A 16 -22.61 -4.12 -45.04
CA ALA A 16 -23.18 -4.64 -43.80
C ALA A 16 -23.26 -3.58 -42.70
N SER A 17 -24.32 -3.63 -41.91
CA SER A 17 -24.48 -2.74 -40.77
C SER A 17 -23.47 -3.03 -39.67
N GLN A 18 -23.21 -2.07 -38.78
CA GLN A 18 -22.34 -2.29 -37.62
C GLN A 18 -22.83 -3.43 -36.73
N ASP A 19 -24.15 -3.61 -36.66
CA ASP A 19 -24.74 -4.71 -35.89
C ASP A 19 -24.49 -6.10 -36.55
N ASP A 20 -24.50 -6.13 -37.87
CA ASP A 20 -24.20 -7.37 -38.59
C ASP A 20 -22.73 -7.76 -38.48
N ILE A 21 -21.82 -6.77 -38.53
CA ILE A 21 -20.39 -6.97 -38.27
C ILE A 21 -20.17 -7.50 -36.86
N LYS A 22 -20.81 -6.93 -35.84
CA LYS A 22 -20.74 -7.42 -34.45
C LYS A 22 -21.30 -8.83 -34.27
N LYS A 23 -22.42 -9.15 -34.96
CA LYS A 23 -23.00 -10.48 -34.93
C LYS A 23 -22.09 -11.53 -35.57
N ALA A 24 -21.52 -11.19 -36.74
CA ALA A 24 -20.58 -12.06 -37.43
C ALA A 24 -19.33 -12.33 -36.60
N TYR A 25 -18.74 -11.29 -36.02
CA TYR A 25 -17.62 -11.44 -35.11
C TYR A 25 -17.92 -12.39 -33.93
N ARG A 26 -19.03 -12.16 -33.21
CA ARG A 26 -19.42 -13.04 -32.09
C ARG A 26 -19.58 -14.50 -32.49
N LYS A 27 -20.12 -14.75 -33.66
CA LYS A 27 -20.31 -16.09 -34.20
C LYS A 27 -18.98 -16.78 -34.54
N LEU A 28 -18.08 -16.06 -35.22
CA LEU A 28 -16.77 -16.57 -35.63
C LEU A 28 -15.80 -16.68 -34.46
N SER A 29 -15.79 -15.70 -33.55
CA SER A 29 -14.98 -15.73 -32.34
C SER A 29 -15.33 -16.94 -31.46
N LYS A 30 -16.62 -17.28 -31.31
CA LYS A 30 -17.07 -18.49 -30.61
C LYS A 30 -16.67 -19.77 -31.33
N LYS A 31 -16.71 -19.78 -32.68
CA LYS A 31 -16.38 -20.92 -33.50
C LYS A 31 -14.89 -21.27 -33.48
N TYR A 32 -14.01 -20.25 -33.49
CA TYR A 32 -12.56 -20.40 -33.55
C TYR A 32 -11.86 -20.10 -32.22
N HIS A 33 -12.61 -20.05 -31.12
CA HIS A 33 -12.03 -19.78 -29.81
C HIS A 33 -11.02 -20.84 -29.42
N PRO A 34 -9.80 -20.50 -28.99
CA PRO A 34 -8.73 -21.46 -28.69
C PRO A 34 -9.10 -22.47 -27.60
N ASP A 35 -9.96 -22.11 -26.66
CA ASP A 35 -10.43 -23.02 -25.61
C ASP A 35 -11.52 -23.97 -26.07
N LEU A 36 -12.22 -23.68 -27.18
CA LEU A 36 -13.36 -24.46 -27.68
C LEU A 36 -13.04 -25.22 -28.97
N ASN A 37 -12.02 -24.80 -29.70
CA ASN A 37 -11.63 -25.38 -30.97
C ASN A 37 -10.13 -25.59 -31.04
N GLN A 38 -9.69 -26.85 -30.99
CA GLN A 38 -8.30 -27.28 -31.09
C GLN A 38 -7.90 -27.75 -32.49
N GLU A 39 -8.70 -27.48 -33.51
CA GLU A 39 -8.36 -27.85 -34.88
C GLU A 39 -7.14 -27.07 -35.39
N PRO A 40 -6.27 -27.73 -36.19
CA PRO A 40 -5.13 -27.04 -36.81
C PRO A 40 -5.63 -25.85 -37.65
N GLY A 41 -5.08 -24.65 -37.38
CA GLY A 41 -5.45 -23.38 -38.06
C GLY A 41 -6.63 -22.62 -37.45
N ALA A 42 -7.25 -23.10 -36.36
CA ALA A 42 -8.30 -22.38 -35.66
C ALA A 42 -7.78 -21.08 -35.00
N GLU A 43 -6.58 -21.13 -34.44
CA GLU A 43 -5.94 -19.98 -33.83
C GLU A 43 -5.59 -18.87 -34.86
N GLU A 44 -5.12 -19.26 -36.04
CA GLU A 44 -4.83 -18.31 -37.13
C GLU A 44 -6.11 -17.63 -37.60
N LYS A 45 -7.17 -18.42 -37.83
CA LYS A 45 -8.49 -17.85 -38.19
C LYS A 45 -9.08 -16.97 -37.09
N TYR A 46 -8.86 -17.31 -35.83
CA TYR A 46 -9.28 -16.42 -34.70
C TYR A 46 -8.60 -15.08 -34.76
N LYS A 47 -7.27 -15.07 -34.98
CA LYS A 47 -6.48 -13.82 -35.13
C LYS A 47 -6.93 -12.98 -36.31
N GLU A 48 -7.19 -13.63 -37.47
CA GLU A 48 -7.70 -12.94 -38.68
C GLU A 48 -9.08 -12.32 -38.45
N VAL A 49 -9.97 -13.01 -37.76
CA VAL A 49 -11.31 -12.54 -37.40
C VAL A 49 -11.23 -11.36 -36.42
N GLN A 50 -10.31 -11.44 -35.47
CA GLN A 50 -10.08 -10.37 -34.50
C GLN A 50 -9.55 -9.10 -35.18
N GLU A 51 -8.51 -9.23 -36.02
CA GLU A 51 -7.94 -8.13 -36.80
C GLU A 51 -8.99 -7.43 -37.67
N ALA A 52 -9.79 -8.20 -38.36
CA ALA A 52 -10.87 -7.69 -39.18
C ALA A 52 -11.93 -6.90 -38.36
N PHE A 53 -12.26 -7.40 -37.16
CA PHE A 53 -13.23 -6.74 -36.29
C PHE A 53 -12.64 -5.49 -35.63
N GLU A 54 -11.36 -5.46 -35.26
CA GLU A 54 -10.69 -4.26 -34.72
C GLU A 54 -10.75 -3.08 -35.72
N THR A 55 -10.75 -3.37 -37.00
CA THR A 55 -10.87 -2.37 -38.05
C THR A 55 -12.31 -2.03 -38.40
N LEU A 56 -13.15 -3.03 -38.64
CA LEU A 56 -14.52 -2.83 -39.13
C LEU A 56 -15.53 -2.57 -38.01
N GLY A 57 -15.21 -2.92 -36.78
CA GLY A 57 -16.05 -2.73 -35.60
C GLY A 57 -16.19 -1.26 -35.17
N ASP A 58 -15.24 -0.42 -35.55
CA ASP A 58 -15.25 1.01 -35.32
C ASP A 58 -15.63 1.77 -36.60
N PRO A 59 -16.66 2.62 -36.58
CA PRO A 59 -17.10 3.37 -37.79
C PRO A 59 -16.01 4.23 -38.44
N GLN A 60 -15.08 4.79 -37.65
CA GLN A 60 -14.03 5.66 -38.16
C GLN A 60 -12.92 4.85 -38.83
N LYS A 61 -12.48 3.77 -38.19
CA LYS A 61 -11.49 2.83 -38.77
C LYS A 61 -12.02 2.17 -40.03
N ARG A 62 -13.31 1.79 -40.02
CA ARG A 62 -13.99 1.25 -41.20
C ARG A 62 -13.97 2.24 -42.37
N ALA A 63 -14.29 3.51 -42.13
CA ALA A 63 -14.25 4.52 -43.17
C ALA A 63 -12.83 4.71 -43.75
N GLN A 64 -11.81 4.65 -42.92
CA GLN A 64 -10.40 4.69 -43.36
C GLN A 64 -10.02 3.46 -44.15
N TYR A 65 -10.42 2.29 -43.70
CA TYR A 65 -10.19 1.03 -44.41
C TYR A 65 -10.89 1.03 -45.77
N ASP A 66 -12.11 1.55 -45.86
CA ASP A 66 -12.88 1.65 -47.09
C ASP A 66 -12.22 2.60 -48.13
N GLN A 67 -11.51 3.63 -47.65
CA GLN A 67 -10.81 4.61 -48.51
C GLN A 67 -9.40 4.16 -48.89
N PHE A 68 -8.62 3.63 -47.95
CA PHE A 68 -7.19 3.42 -48.11
C PHE A 68 -6.79 1.94 -48.12
N GLY A 69 -7.71 1.01 -47.86
CA GLY A 69 -7.46 -0.44 -47.80
C GLY A 69 -6.65 -0.89 -46.60
N PRO A 70 -6.13 -2.15 -46.62
CA PRO A 70 -5.35 -2.71 -45.51
C PRO A 70 -4.09 -1.89 -45.18
N ALA A 71 -3.48 -1.24 -46.15
CA ALA A 71 -2.31 -0.39 -45.95
C ALA A 71 -2.63 0.89 -45.14
N GLY A 72 -3.86 1.39 -45.23
CA GLY A 72 -4.32 2.53 -44.43
C GLY A 72 -4.75 2.15 -43.02
N ALA A 73 -5.26 0.94 -42.83
CA ALA A 73 -5.64 0.43 -41.53
C ALA A 73 -4.43 0.02 -40.66
N ASN A 74 -3.32 -0.34 -41.29
CA ASN A 74 -2.08 -0.76 -40.59
C ASN A 74 -1.05 0.39 -40.44
N GLY A 75 -1.54 1.66 -40.44
CA GLY A 75 -0.73 2.82 -40.08
C GLY A 75 0.45 3.09 -40.96
N GLY A 76 0.21 3.65 -42.17
CA GLY A 76 1.23 4.34 -42.93
C GLY A 76 1.64 5.66 -42.29
N PHE A 77 2.14 5.64 -41.05
CA PHE A 77 2.96 6.72 -40.50
C PHE A 77 3.74 6.24 -39.26
N GLY A 78 5.04 6.00 -39.45
CA GLY A 78 5.98 5.85 -38.32
C GLY A 78 6.24 4.41 -37.91
N GLY A 79 7.08 3.72 -38.69
CA GLY A 79 7.79 2.54 -38.18
C GLY A 79 8.64 2.91 -36.99
N GLN A 80 8.36 2.30 -35.84
CA GLN A 80 9.31 1.81 -34.85
C GLN A 80 8.59 1.56 -33.51
N GLY A 81 8.38 0.30 -33.19
CA GLY A 81 8.37 -0.11 -31.80
C GLY A 81 7.05 -0.14 -31.06
N PHE A 82 6.06 -0.97 -31.46
CA PHE A 82 5.07 -1.45 -30.51
C PHE A 82 4.98 -2.99 -30.53
N GLY A 83 6.12 -3.60 -30.26
CA GLY A 83 6.21 -5.01 -29.92
C GLY A 83 6.38 -5.14 -28.41
N GLY A 84 5.36 -5.54 -27.69
CA GLY A 84 5.54 -5.93 -26.31
C GLY A 84 4.47 -5.47 -25.32
N TYR A 85 3.21 -5.80 -25.54
CA TYR A 85 2.28 -5.95 -24.41
C TYR A 85 1.42 -7.20 -24.64
N GLN A 86 2.00 -8.32 -24.25
CA GLN A 86 1.29 -9.56 -24.04
C GLN A 86 0.93 -9.63 -22.55
N GLN A 87 -0.34 -9.89 -22.28
CA GLN A 87 -0.89 -10.34 -21.00
C GLN A 87 -1.37 -9.25 -20.01
N GLY A 88 -2.66 -9.04 -19.95
CA GLY A 88 -3.31 -8.49 -18.77
C GLY A 88 -4.59 -7.71 -19.02
N GLY A 89 -5.74 -8.35 -18.91
CA GLY A 89 -6.95 -7.74 -18.37
C GLY A 89 -7.73 -6.79 -19.28
N PHE A 90 -8.85 -7.27 -19.75
CA PHE A 90 -9.97 -6.47 -20.23
C PHE A 90 -10.49 -5.57 -19.09
N GLY A 91 -10.03 -4.34 -19.04
CA GLY A 91 -10.52 -3.33 -18.11
C GLY A 91 -10.17 -1.94 -18.60
N ASP A 92 -11.19 -1.19 -18.91
CA ASP A 92 -11.19 0.23 -19.15
C ASP A 92 -10.71 0.73 -20.53
N PHE A 93 -11.59 0.59 -21.52
CA PHE A 93 -11.45 1.20 -22.85
C PHE A 93 -11.66 2.72 -22.87
N SER A 94 -11.96 3.36 -21.74
CA SER A 94 -12.21 4.82 -21.70
C SER A 94 -10.92 5.63 -21.83
N ASP A 95 -9.79 5.08 -21.37
CA ASP A 95 -8.51 5.81 -21.38
C ASP A 95 -7.79 5.81 -22.75
N LEU A 96 -8.08 4.81 -23.58
CA LEU A 96 -7.56 4.76 -24.97
C LEU A 96 -8.24 5.76 -25.93
N GLY A 97 -9.47 6.11 -25.63
CA GLY A 97 -10.23 7.15 -26.38
C GLY A 97 -9.58 8.53 -26.22
N ASP A 98 -9.09 8.84 -25.04
CA ASP A 98 -8.45 10.12 -24.75
C ASP A 98 -7.06 10.24 -25.39
N ILE A 99 -6.27 9.15 -25.40
CA ILE A 99 -4.96 9.13 -26.06
C ILE A 99 -5.10 9.19 -27.59
N PHE A 100 -6.13 8.52 -28.13
CA PHE A 100 -6.39 8.54 -29.57
C PHE A 100 -6.96 9.88 -30.05
N SER A 101 -7.84 10.50 -29.27
CA SER A 101 -8.37 11.84 -29.57
C SER A 101 -7.27 12.92 -29.47
N GLN A 102 -6.28 12.72 -28.62
CA GLN A 102 -5.13 13.60 -28.45
C GLN A 102 -4.12 13.46 -29.60
N MET A 103 -4.04 12.29 -30.24
CA MET A 103 -3.09 11.99 -31.31
C MET A 103 -3.67 12.19 -32.74
N PHE A 104 -5.00 12.02 -32.93
CA PHE A 104 -5.62 12.01 -34.26
C PHE A 104 -6.82 12.93 -34.45
N GLY A 105 -7.45 13.45 -33.41
CA GLY A 105 -8.76 14.09 -33.54
C GLY A 105 -8.87 15.54 -33.11
N GLY A 106 -7.86 16.13 -32.56
CA GLY A 106 -7.92 17.50 -32.09
C GLY A 106 -6.70 18.28 -32.52
N GLY A 107 -6.87 19.23 -33.40
CA GLY A 107 -5.88 20.30 -33.50
C GLY A 107 -5.56 20.79 -32.11
N PHE A 108 -4.26 20.98 -31.83
CA PHE A 108 -3.79 21.64 -30.61
C PHE A 108 -4.59 22.94 -30.47
N ASP A 109 -5.67 22.91 -29.70
CA ASP A 109 -6.32 24.14 -29.27
C ASP A 109 -5.50 24.64 -28.06
N PRO A 110 -4.59 25.58 -28.28
CA PRO A 110 -3.77 26.14 -27.20
C PRO A 110 -4.64 26.86 -26.14
N ASN A 111 -5.91 27.07 -26.41
CA ASN A 111 -6.82 27.80 -25.55
C ASN A 111 -7.75 26.88 -24.73
N ARG A 112 -7.60 25.53 -24.83
CA ARG A 112 -8.41 24.60 -24.04
C ARG A 112 -8.07 24.72 -22.55
N PRO A 113 -9.07 24.89 -21.66
CA PRO A 113 -8.86 24.90 -20.23
C PRO A 113 -8.18 23.61 -19.76
N ARG A 114 -7.06 23.74 -19.04
CA ARG A 114 -6.35 22.58 -18.47
C ARG A 114 -6.25 22.74 -16.97
N LYS A 115 -6.46 21.63 -16.23
CA LYS A 115 -6.26 21.60 -14.78
C LYS A 115 -4.79 21.93 -14.46
N GLY A 116 -4.59 22.73 -13.39
CA GLY A 116 -3.27 23.01 -12.83
C GLY A 116 -2.61 21.76 -12.26
N GLN A 117 -1.30 21.85 -12.06
CA GLN A 117 -0.53 20.74 -11.49
C GLN A 117 -0.92 20.50 -10.04
N ASP A 118 -0.96 19.24 -9.65
CA ASP A 118 -1.14 18.84 -8.27
C ASP A 118 0.21 18.99 -7.52
N LEU A 119 0.14 19.48 -6.28
CA LEU A 119 1.30 19.69 -5.43
C LEU A 119 1.36 18.62 -4.35
N GLN A 120 2.56 18.32 -3.88
CA GLN A 120 2.80 17.39 -2.78
C GLN A 120 3.55 18.09 -1.66
N TYR A 121 3.02 18.02 -0.43
CA TYR A 121 3.65 18.51 0.78
C TYR A 121 3.91 17.35 1.75
N ARG A 122 5.14 17.22 2.24
CA ARG A 122 5.50 16.18 3.23
C ARG A 122 5.44 16.79 4.62
N MET A 123 4.48 16.33 5.42
CA MET A 123 4.31 16.76 6.81
C MET A 123 4.96 15.74 7.74
N ARG A 124 5.92 16.20 8.54
CA ARG A 124 6.54 15.38 9.58
C ARG A 124 5.75 15.51 10.87
N LEU A 125 5.39 14.38 11.46
CA LEU A 125 4.66 14.29 12.72
C LEU A 125 5.49 13.52 13.74
N SER A 126 5.42 13.88 15.01
CA SER A 126 5.87 12.98 16.06
C SER A 126 4.92 11.78 16.17
N PHE A 127 5.33 10.73 16.88
CA PHE A 127 4.50 9.57 17.12
C PHE A 127 3.22 9.97 17.87
N GLU A 128 3.35 10.82 18.89
CA GLU A 128 2.25 11.30 19.73
C GLU A 128 1.27 12.17 18.91
N GLU A 129 1.76 13.06 18.06
CA GLU A 129 0.93 13.90 17.18
C GLU A 129 0.15 13.04 16.17
N ALA A 130 0.74 11.97 15.69
CA ALA A 130 0.05 11.03 14.80
C ALA A 130 -1.05 10.24 15.51
N ILE A 131 -0.88 9.95 16.82
CA ILE A 131 -1.88 9.28 17.64
C ILE A 131 -3.05 10.22 17.99
N THR A 132 -2.72 11.44 18.48
CA THR A 132 -3.73 12.36 19.01
C THR A 132 -4.40 13.22 17.95
N GLY A 133 -3.77 13.32 16.77
CA GLY A 133 -4.11 14.31 15.77
C GLY A 133 -3.53 15.68 16.11
N LYS A 134 -3.48 16.57 15.12
CA LYS A 134 -2.91 17.91 15.25
C LYS A 134 -3.55 18.88 14.27
N GLU A 135 -3.68 20.13 14.68
CA GLU A 135 -3.95 21.23 13.75
C GLU A 135 -2.66 22.01 13.52
N GLU A 136 -2.28 22.21 12.28
CA GLU A 136 -1.06 22.92 11.92
C GLU A 136 -1.29 23.81 10.69
N ILE A 137 -0.64 24.98 10.68
CA ILE A 137 -0.60 25.85 9.52
C ILE A 137 0.64 25.48 8.71
N ILE A 138 0.43 24.95 7.52
CA ILE A 138 1.53 24.64 6.60
C ILE A 138 1.76 25.82 5.65
N LYS A 139 3.04 26.04 5.33
CA LYS A 139 3.47 27.00 4.34
C LYS A 139 4.04 26.27 3.14
N PHE A 140 3.55 26.60 1.96
CA PHE A 140 4.02 25.97 0.72
C PHE A 140 4.06 27.00 -0.39
N ASN A 141 4.91 26.76 -1.39
CA ASN A 141 5.00 27.62 -2.56
C ASN A 141 4.12 27.05 -3.67
N ARG A 142 3.38 27.93 -4.27
CA ARG A 142 2.60 27.74 -5.48
C ARG A 142 3.18 28.65 -6.56
N GLY A 143 2.90 28.43 -7.83
CA GLY A 143 3.41 29.27 -8.92
C GLY A 143 3.11 30.76 -8.78
N ASP A 144 2.05 31.12 -8.03
CA ASP A 144 1.62 32.49 -7.72
C ASP A 144 2.24 33.04 -6.40
N GLY A 145 3.08 32.26 -5.67
CA GLY A 145 3.77 32.70 -4.48
C GLY A 145 3.59 31.80 -3.24
N PRO A 146 4.04 32.27 -2.06
CA PRO A 146 3.89 31.55 -0.81
C PRO A 146 2.44 31.60 -0.32
N HIS A 147 1.94 30.43 0.09
CA HIS A 147 0.59 30.25 0.64
C HIS A 147 0.64 29.58 2.00
N GLU A 148 -0.34 29.91 2.84
CA GLU A 148 -0.54 29.28 4.15
C GLU A 148 -1.93 28.66 4.18
N ILE A 149 -2.03 27.42 4.69
CA ILE A 149 -3.29 26.73 4.89
C ILE A 149 -3.30 25.99 6.22
N LYS A 150 -4.42 26.06 6.94
CA LYS A 150 -4.64 25.25 8.14
C LYS A 150 -5.02 23.84 7.74
N VAL A 151 -4.23 22.86 8.21
CA VAL A 151 -4.46 21.43 8.00
C VAL A 151 -4.81 20.79 9.33
N THR A 152 -5.91 20.05 9.36
CA THR A 152 -6.30 19.23 10.52
C THR A 152 -5.90 17.80 10.26
N VAL A 153 -4.86 17.33 10.96
CA VAL A 153 -4.40 15.94 10.90
C VAL A 153 -5.33 15.08 11.73
N PRO A 154 -5.99 14.06 11.17
CA PRO A 154 -6.83 13.17 11.95
C PRO A 154 -6.00 12.35 12.95
N ALA A 155 -6.61 12.02 14.10
CA ALA A 155 -6.01 11.10 15.05
C ALA A 155 -5.85 9.71 14.44
N GLY A 156 -4.71 9.07 14.67
CA GLY A 156 -4.43 7.72 14.20
C GLY A 156 -3.87 7.65 12.77
N VAL A 157 -3.33 8.73 12.20
CA VAL A 157 -2.66 8.69 10.88
C VAL A 157 -1.39 7.86 10.91
N GLU A 158 -1.06 7.29 9.74
CA GLU A 158 0.13 6.46 9.55
C GLU A 158 1.09 7.07 8.53
N THR A 159 2.34 6.63 8.58
CA THR A 159 3.33 7.02 7.58
C THR A 159 2.90 6.60 6.17
N GLY A 160 3.03 7.53 5.23
CA GLY A 160 2.67 7.31 3.82
C GLY A 160 1.20 7.60 3.50
N GLN A 161 0.36 7.81 4.49
CA GLN A 161 -1.02 8.24 4.23
C GLN A 161 -1.06 9.66 3.66
N GLN A 162 -2.05 9.90 2.81
CA GLN A 162 -2.22 11.17 2.10
C GLN A 162 -3.58 11.79 2.40
N MET A 163 -3.55 13.10 2.61
CA MET A 163 -4.74 13.94 2.67
C MET A 163 -4.79 14.82 1.44
N ARG A 164 -5.89 14.77 0.71
CA ARG A 164 -6.13 15.64 -0.45
C ARG A 164 -6.84 16.91 -0.02
N LEU A 165 -6.26 18.04 -0.35
CA LEU A 165 -6.84 19.38 -0.20
C LEU A 165 -7.18 19.88 -1.60
N ALA A 166 -8.47 19.79 -1.97
CA ALA A 166 -8.94 20.10 -3.30
C ALA A 166 -8.73 21.59 -3.67
N GLY A 167 -8.28 21.84 -4.89
CA GLY A 167 -8.08 23.19 -5.41
C GLY A 167 -6.94 23.99 -4.77
N GLN A 168 -6.04 23.33 -4.01
CA GLN A 168 -4.89 23.98 -3.38
C GLN A 168 -3.58 23.75 -4.13
N GLY A 169 -3.63 23.16 -5.33
CA GLY A 169 -2.50 23.02 -6.24
C GLY A 169 -2.28 24.26 -7.09
N GLU A 170 -1.49 24.12 -8.15
CA GLU A 170 -1.17 25.21 -9.08
C GLU A 170 -2.40 25.69 -9.87
N GLU A 171 -2.31 26.89 -10.41
CA GLU A 171 -3.35 27.48 -11.23
C GLU A 171 -3.48 26.74 -12.57
N GLY A 172 -4.72 26.54 -13.00
CA GLY A 172 -5.01 25.96 -14.30
C GLY A 172 -4.68 26.93 -15.44
N VAL A 173 -4.35 26.36 -16.58
CA VAL A 173 -4.07 27.13 -17.80
C VAL A 173 -5.38 27.42 -18.55
N ASN A 174 -5.49 28.61 -19.13
CA ASN A 174 -6.65 29.05 -19.93
C ASN A 174 -7.99 28.99 -19.18
N GLY A 175 -8.00 29.37 -17.88
CA GLY A 175 -9.21 29.32 -17.06
C GLY A 175 -9.61 27.93 -16.60
N GLY A 176 -8.70 26.95 -16.70
CA GLY A 176 -8.90 25.61 -16.14
C GLY A 176 -8.92 25.61 -14.61
N PRO A 177 -9.46 24.56 -13.99
CA PRO A 177 -9.52 24.44 -12.53
C PRO A 177 -8.11 24.32 -11.94
N ARG A 178 -7.96 24.72 -10.69
CA ARG A 178 -6.71 24.52 -9.94
C ARG A 178 -6.45 23.04 -9.71
N GLY A 179 -5.17 22.68 -9.55
CA GLY A 179 -4.74 21.40 -9.07
C GLY A 179 -5.09 21.19 -7.60
N ASP A 180 -4.71 20.07 -7.04
CA ASP A 180 -4.91 19.71 -5.64
C ASP A 180 -3.57 19.69 -4.89
N LEU A 181 -3.63 19.85 -3.57
CA LEU A 181 -2.47 19.66 -2.69
C LEU A 181 -2.62 18.34 -1.94
N PHE A 182 -1.65 17.45 -2.10
CA PHE A 182 -1.56 16.20 -1.38
C PHE A 182 -0.59 16.34 -0.19
N VAL A 183 -1.13 16.30 1.02
CA VAL A 183 -0.31 16.28 2.24
C VAL A 183 0.01 14.83 2.59
N VAL A 184 1.29 14.45 2.50
CA VAL A 184 1.78 13.10 2.82
C VAL A 184 2.37 13.12 4.22
N PHE A 185 1.83 12.28 5.12
CA PHE A 185 2.28 12.18 6.49
C PHE A 185 3.53 11.30 6.62
N GLN A 186 4.49 11.77 7.39
CA GLN A 186 5.71 11.04 7.75
C GLN A 186 5.82 11.04 9.27
N VAL A 187 5.51 9.90 9.91
CA VAL A 187 5.54 9.75 11.37
C VAL A 187 6.95 9.35 11.81
N ALA A 188 7.50 10.10 12.77
CA ALA A 188 8.77 9.78 13.39
C ALA A 188 8.63 8.59 14.35
N PRO A 189 9.70 7.80 14.58
CA PRO A 189 9.69 6.76 15.60
C PRO A 189 9.38 7.33 16.99
N SER A 190 8.70 6.53 17.82
CA SER A 190 8.41 6.92 19.21
C SER A 190 9.67 7.06 20.04
N LYS A 191 9.73 8.09 20.88
CA LYS A 191 10.80 8.25 21.88
C LYS A 191 10.70 7.30 23.05
N ASP A 192 9.50 6.81 23.33
CA ASP A 192 9.21 5.86 24.41
C ASP A 192 9.32 4.39 23.98
N GLY A 193 9.74 4.12 22.73
CA GLY A 193 9.93 2.78 22.21
C GLY A 193 8.65 2.08 21.78
N PHE A 194 7.57 2.84 21.53
CA PHE A 194 6.37 2.27 20.95
C PHE A 194 6.59 1.94 19.47
N GLU A 195 6.16 0.76 19.09
CA GLU A 195 5.95 0.35 17.70
C GLU A 195 4.45 0.30 17.40
N ARG A 196 4.08 0.41 16.12
CA ARG A 196 2.68 0.47 15.73
C ARG A 196 2.43 -0.36 14.48
N ASP A 197 1.33 -1.12 14.51
CA ASP A 197 0.77 -1.80 13.34
C ASP A 197 -0.74 -1.53 13.30
N GLY A 198 -1.16 -0.75 12.30
CA GLY A 198 -2.54 -0.27 12.23
C GLY A 198 -2.94 0.53 13.48
N ALA A 199 -3.96 0.09 14.18
CA ALA A 199 -4.41 0.69 15.43
C ALA A 199 -3.75 0.08 16.68
N ASP A 200 -3.07 -1.05 16.54
CA ASP A 200 -2.44 -1.73 17.65
C ASP A 200 -1.04 -1.18 17.91
N VAL A 201 -0.67 -1.10 19.20
CA VAL A 201 0.60 -0.55 19.66
C VAL A 201 1.36 -1.61 20.42
N PHE A 202 2.67 -1.69 20.21
CA PHE A 202 3.56 -2.65 20.82
C PHE A 202 4.59 -1.92 21.66
N LEU A 203 4.89 -2.48 22.84
CA LEU A 203 5.90 -1.95 23.75
C LEU A 203 6.70 -3.12 24.36
N GLU A 204 8.00 -2.99 24.36
CA GLU A 204 8.88 -3.86 25.13
C GLU A 204 9.07 -3.29 26.53
N GLN A 205 8.72 -4.09 27.54
CA GLN A 205 8.85 -3.71 28.93
C GLN A 205 9.86 -4.62 29.65
N LYS A 206 10.91 -4.03 30.15
CA LYS A 206 11.92 -4.72 30.95
C LYS A 206 11.48 -4.80 32.39
N ILE A 207 11.62 -5.96 32.99
CA ILE A 207 11.37 -6.21 34.42
C ILE A 207 12.52 -6.99 35.04
N SER A 208 12.65 -6.88 36.36
CA SER A 208 13.66 -7.65 37.08
C SER A 208 13.33 -9.14 37.11
N PHE A 209 14.36 -9.98 37.25
CA PHE A 209 14.19 -11.42 37.50
C PHE A 209 13.30 -11.67 38.73
N THR A 210 13.45 -10.89 39.80
CA THR A 210 12.65 -11.04 41.03
C THR A 210 11.18 -10.70 40.79
N SER A 211 10.88 -9.62 40.07
CA SER A 211 9.51 -9.28 39.68
C SER A 211 8.86 -10.36 38.82
N ALA A 212 9.63 -10.95 37.90
CA ALA A 212 9.14 -12.05 37.07
C ALA A 212 8.87 -13.33 37.85
N ALA A 213 9.76 -13.67 38.81
CA ALA A 213 9.67 -14.89 39.61
C ALA A 213 8.55 -14.83 40.67
N LEU A 214 8.46 -13.71 41.39
CA LEU A 214 7.56 -13.56 42.54
C LEU A 214 6.20 -12.95 42.15
N GLY A 215 6.11 -12.35 40.98
CA GLY A 215 5.00 -11.50 40.58
C GLY A 215 5.16 -10.07 41.11
N ASP A 216 4.57 -9.13 40.41
CA ASP A 216 4.70 -7.70 40.70
C ASP A 216 3.52 -6.90 40.13
N GLU A 217 3.36 -5.66 40.53
CA GLU A 217 2.51 -4.66 39.88
C GLU A 217 3.39 -3.54 39.36
N ILE A 218 3.54 -3.46 38.05
CA ILE A 218 4.38 -2.46 37.38
C ILE A 218 3.56 -1.37 36.71
N GLN A 219 4.15 -0.18 36.59
CA GLN A 219 3.59 0.90 35.79
C GLN A 219 4.09 0.78 34.36
N VAL A 220 3.17 0.76 33.39
CA VAL A 220 3.47 0.64 31.97
C VAL A 220 2.95 1.86 31.24
N LYS A 221 3.79 2.47 30.41
CA LYS A 221 3.39 3.56 29.53
C LYS A 221 2.41 3.06 28.47
N THR A 222 1.38 3.85 28.21
CA THR A 222 0.51 3.67 27.05
C THR A 222 0.38 4.98 26.27
N VAL A 223 -0.08 4.90 25.04
CA VAL A 223 -0.35 6.10 24.23
C VAL A 223 -1.45 7.00 24.79
N GLN A 224 -2.15 6.53 25.82
CA GLN A 224 -3.23 7.25 26.51
C GLN A 224 -2.89 7.57 27.98
N GLY A 225 -1.62 7.45 28.38
CA GLY A 225 -1.15 7.60 29.75
C GLY A 225 -0.78 6.28 30.40
N ASP A 226 -0.21 6.35 31.61
CA ASP A 226 0.32 5.19 32.31
C ASP A 226 -0.79 4.32 32.91
N VAL A 227 -0.59 3.00 32.87
CA VAL A 227 -1.49 2.03 33.47
C VAL A 227 -0.72 1.05 34.37
N LYS A 228 -1.39 0.51 35.37
CA LYS A 228 -0.86 -0.56 36.21
C LYS A 228 -1.07 -1.89 35.53
N LEU A 229 -0.02 -2.67 35.38
CA LEU A 229 -0.02 -4.03 34.84
C LEU A 229 0.41 -5.01 35.92
N LYS A 230 -0.45 -5.96 36.26
CA LYS A 230 -0.13 -7.05 37.18
C LYS A 230 0.63 -8.13 36.43
N ILE A 231 1.84 -8.43 36.92
CA ILE A 231 2.71 -9.50 36.42
C ILE A 231 2.52 -10.72 37.32
N PRO A 232 1.99 -11.83 36.81
CA PRO A 232 1.86 -13.07 37.56
C PRO A 232 3.23 -13.65 37.92
N ALA A 233 3.34 -14.32 39.07
CA ALA A 233 4.52 -15.05 39.44
C ALA A 233 4.87 -16.13 38.39
N GLY A 234 6.16 -16.28 38.08
CA GLY A 234 6.64 -17.23 37.09
C GLY A 234 6.53 -16.74 35.63
N THR A 235 6.30 -15.42 35.42
CA THR A 235 6.25 -14.83 34.09
C THR A 235 7.59 -15.01 33.37
N GLN A 236 7.56 -15.55 32.15
CA GLN A 236 8.74 -15.79 31.33
C GLN A 236 9.01 -14.61 30.41
N THR A 237 10.27 -14.45 29.99
CA THR A 237 10.65 -13.48 28.94
C THR A 237 9.92 -13.82 27.64
N GLY A 238 9.53 -12.79 26.87
CA GLY A 238 8.72 -12.95 25.66
C GLY A 238 7.21 -13.08 25.93
N LYS A 239 6.79 -13.15 27.19
CA LYS A 239 5.35 -13.15 27.51
C LYS A 239 4.70 -11.82 27.13
N GLN A 240 3.63 -11.89 26.38
CA GLN A 240 2.89 -10.72 25.93
C GLN A 240 1.59 -10.55 26.73
N PHE A 241 1.34 -9.32 27.15
CA PHE A 241 0.11 -8.88 27.81
C PHE A 241 -0.66 -7.91 26.92
N ARG A 242 -1.95 -8.15 26.76
CA ARG A 242 -2.85 -7.30 25.97
C ARG A 242 -3.58 -6.33 26.87
N LEU A 243 -3.41 -5.04 26.63
CA LEU A 243 -4.14 -3.95 27.25
C LEU A 243 -5.22 -3.48 26.27
N ARG A 244 -6.46 -3.89 26.54
CA ARG A 244 -7.59 -3.61 25.64
C ARG A 244 -7.87 -2.12 25.51
N CYS A 245 -8.13 -1.67 24.28
CA CYS A 245 -8.46 -0.29 23.94
C CYS A 245 -7.37 0.74 24.36
N LYS A 246 -6.11 0.31 24.54
CA LYS A 246 -4.99 1.16 24.91
C LYS A 246 -4.05 1.48 23.73
N GLY A 247 -4.40 1.04 22.52
CA GLY A 247 -3.70 1.36 21.27
C GLY A 247 -4.12 2.72 20.69
N ALA A 248 -3.75 2.92 19.43
CA ALA A 248 -4.05 4.12 18.65
C ALA A 248 -5.53 4.20 18.26
N PRO A 249 -6.06 5.41 18.06
CA PRO A 249 -7.38 5.59 17.47
C PRO A 249 -7.46 4.96 16.07
N ARG A 250 -8.61 4.39 15.73
CA ARG A 250 -8.88 3.84 14.42
C ARG A 250 -9.26 4.96 13.46
N LEU A 251 -8.57 5.06 12.33
CA LEU A 251 -8.90 6.04 11.28
C LEU A 251 -10.26 5.80 10.65
N ARG A 252 -10.66 4.54 10.53
CA ARG A 252 -11.98 4.14 10.02
C ARG A 252 -12.70 3.35 11.08
N GLY A 253 -13.88 3.83 11.47
CA GLY A 253 -14.67 3.24 12.54
C GLY A 253 -14.55 4.01 13.87
N THR A 254 -14.98 3.39 14.95
CA THR A 254 -14.96 3.96 16.31
C THR A 254 -14.01 3.20 17.22
N GLY A 255 -13.48 3.88 18.23
CA GLY A 255 -12.64 3.29 19.28
C GLY A 255 -11.16 3.19 18.93
N ASN A 256 -10.42 2.55 19.82
CA ASN A 256 -8.97 2.39 19.73
C ASN A 256 -8.62 0.92 19.48
N GLY A 257 -7.41 0.69 18.98
CA GLY A 257 -6.77 -0.62 18.99
C GLY A 257 -6.34 -1.03 20.40
N ASP A 258 -5.59 -2.10 20.50
CA ASP A 258 -5.05 -2.60 21.74
C ASP A 258 -3.56 -2.27 21.86
N GLN A 259 -3.07 -2.30 23.12
CA GLN A 259 -1.62 -2.25 23.32
C GLN A 259 -1.13 -3.62 23.79
N TYR A 260 -0.07 -4.08 23.18
CA TYR A 260 0.63 -5.33 23.50
C TYR A 260 1.95 -5.01 24.19
N VAL A 261 2.09 -5.51 25.41
CA VAL A 261 3.29 -5.32 26.23
C VAL A 261 4.05 -6.64 26.31
N THR A 262 5.20 -6.69 25.67
CA THR A 262 6.09 -7.86 25.70
C THR A 262 7.10 -7.71 26.81
N ILE A 263 7.12 -8.67 27.73
CA ILE A 263 8.01 -8.65 28.89
C ILE A 263 9.37 -9.19 28.54
N PHE A 264 10.42 -8.45 28.91
CA PHE A 264 11.79 -8.87 28.87
C PHE A 264 12.35 -8.93 30.30
N VAL A 265 12.78 -10.11 30.69
CA VAL A 265 13.38 -10.32 32.03
C VAL A 265 14.86 -9.96 31.97
N GLU A 266 15.25 -8.94 32.73
CA GLU A 266 16.65 -8.53 32.84
C GLU A 266 17.38 -9.31 33.93
N VAL A 267 18.53 -9.84 33.57
CA VAL A 267 19.49 -10.41 34.52
C VAL A 267 20.44 -9.30 34.96
N PRO A 268 20.59 -9.02 36.27
CA PRO A 268 21.46 -7.96 36.74
C PRO A 268 22.92 -8.24 36.37
N THR A 269 23.55 -7.27 35.71
CA THR A 269 24.99 -7.37 35.33
C THR A 269 25.94 -7.04 36.48
N SER A 270 25.45 -6.31 37.49
CA SER A 270 26.19 -5.98 38.72
C SER A 270 25.32 -6.23 39.93
N MET A 271 25.91 -6.77 40.99
CA MET A 271 25.19 -7.10 42.23
C MET A 271 26.02 -6.68 43.43
N THR A 272 25.34 -6.23 44.48
CA THR A 272 25.97 -6.02 45.78
C THR A 272 26.35 -7.37 46.43
N LYS A 273 27.22 -7.35 47.45
CA LYS A 273 27.60 -8.58 48.19
C LYS A 273 26.38 -9.30 48.77
N ASP A 274 25.42 -8.57 49.29
CA ASP A 274 24.22 -9.14 49.89
C ASP A 274 23.24 -9.72 48.85
N GLN A 275 23.06 -9.05 47.68
CA GLN A 275 22.29 -9.58 46.55
C GLN A 275 22.91 -10.90 46.04
N LYS A 276 24.24 -10.96 45.93
CA LYS A 276 24.95 -12.17 45.51
C LYS A 276 24.74 -13.31 46.49
N LYS A 277 24.88 -13.05 47.83
CA LYS A 277 24.60 -14.07 48.85
C LYS A 277 23.16 -14.58 48.81
N ALA A 278 22.18 -13.68 48.62
CA ALA A 278 20.75 -14.08 48.51
C ALA A 278 20.52 -14.96 47.28
N LEU A 279 21.16 -14.65 46.16
CA LEU A 279 21.00 -15.45 44.93
C LEU A 279 21.73 -16.80 45.04
N GLU A 280 22.89 -16.84 45.71
CA GLU A 280 23.58 -18.10 46.02
C GLU A 280 22.74 -19.00 46.95
N ALA A 281 22.12 -18.44 47.98
CA ALA A 281 21.19 -19.18 48.84
C ALA A 281 19.96 -19.71 48.08
N PHE A 282 19.41 -18.91 47.16
CA PHE A 282 18.34 -19.36 46.27
C PHE A 282 18.77 -20.53 45.38
N GLN A 283 19.98 -20.45 44.79
CA GLN A 283 20.55 -21.52 43.98
C GLN A 283 20.75 -22.83 44.78
N GLU A 284 21.23 -22.71 46.03
CA GLU A 284 21.38 -23.84 46.94
C GLU A 284 20.02 -24.49 47.26
N ALA A 285 18.99 -23.66 47.51
CA ALA A 285 17.65 -24.16 47.78
C ALA A 285 17.03 -24.89 46.55
N MET A 286 17.32 -24.43 45.33
CA MET A 286 16.85 -25.11 44.10
C MET A 286 17.57 -26.42 43.81
N THR A 287 18.87 -26.48 44.03
CA THR A 287 19.72 -27.65 43.62
C THR A 287 19.85 -28.70 44.71
N GLY A 288 19.47 -28.36 45.93
CA GLY A 288 19.69 -29.24 47.11
C GLY A 288 21.17 -29.46 47.48
N LYS A 289 22.08 -28.79 46.74
CA LYS A 289 23.53 -28.90 46.97
C LYS A 289 24.01 -27.64 47.68
N LYS A 290 24.42 -27.75 48.94
CA LYS A 290 25.19 -26.71 49.60
C LYS A 290 26.55 -26.57 48.87
N LYS A 291 26.96 -25.34 48.55
CA LYS A 291 28.36 -25.11 48.16
C LYS A 291 29.23 -25.61 49.31
N LYS A 292 30.11 -26.61 49.05
CA LYS A 292 31.09 -27.07 50.04
C LYS A 292 31.88 -25.83 50.47
N SER A 293 31.89 -25.58 51.78
CA SER A 293 32.72 -24.55 52.40
C SER A 293 34.21 -24.85 52.10
N PHE A 294 35.04 -23.82 52.15
CA PHE A 294 36.47 -24.01 52.05
C PHE A 294 36.99 -25.07 53.07
N PHE A 295 36.35 -25.10 54.24
CA PHE A 295 36.67 -26.13 55.27
C PHE A 295 36.24 -27.53 54.86
N ASP A 296 35.10 -27.72 54.20
CA ASP A 296 34.65 -29.02 53.69
C ASP A 296 35.59 -29.57 52.58
N LYS A 297 36.20 -28.64 51.79
CA LYS A 297 37.25 -29.05 50.83
C LYS A 297 38.58 -29.35 51.41
N LEU A 298 38.90 -28.78 52.57
CA LEU A 298 40.13 -29.10 53.30
C LEU A 298 40.06 -30.46 54.00
N GLU A 299 38.89 -30.84 54.53
CA GLU A 299 38.67 -32.16 55.12
C GLU A 299 38.76 -33.25 54.06
N GLU A 300 38.29 -33.08 52.85
CA GLU A 300 38.42 -34.05 51.74
C GLU A 300 39.86 -34.20 51.22
N LEU A 301 40.75 -33.25 51.50
CA LEU A 301 42.17 -33.33 51.10
C LEU A 301 43.04 -33.91 52.18
N THR A 302 42.51 -34.23 53.38
CA THR A 302 43.21 -34.76 54.52
C THR A 302 42.83 -36.22 54.88
N GLU A 303 41.84 -36.80 54.15
CA GLU A 303 41.54 -38.21 54.10
C GLU A 303 42.22 -38.85 52.84
#